data_d9afe607a30c11eb33589fddb18a2322
#
_entry.id   d9afe607a30c11eb33589fddb18a2322
#
_cell.length_a   1.000
_cell.length_b   1.000
_cell.length_c   1.000
_cell.angle_alpha   90.00
_cell.angle_beta   90.00
_cell.angle_gamma   90.00
#
_symmetry.space_group_name_H-M   'P 1'
#
loop_
_entity.id
_entity.type
_entity.pdbx_description
1 polymer ?
#
loop_
_entity_poly.entity_id
_entity_poly.type
_entity_poly.pdbx_seq_one_letter_code
_entity_poly.pdbx_strand_id
1 'polypeptide(L)'
;ICAAIKPWGNIAACGLAGGIGLKTTVMPFIIRGVSLIGIDSPMCPYPIRELIWPKLAAEWKPANLESIRNRIVGLDDLGDIFGGMLEGKSLGRIVVEL
;
A
#
# COMPACT_ATOMS: atom_id res chain seq x y z
N ILE A 1 -5.89 -3.92 -13.55
CA ILE A 1 -5.74 -4.79 -12.35
C ILE A 1 -6.94 -5.72 -12.21
N CYS A 2 -8.19 -5.22 -12.15
CA CYS A 2 -9.39 -6.05 -11.92
C CYS A 2 -9.52 -7.24 -12.91
N ALA A 3 -9.15 -7.07 -14.17
CA ALA A 3 -9.20 -8.12 -15.17
C ALA A 3 -8.08 -9.17 -15.03
N ALA A 4 -6.95 -8.82 -14.40
CA ALA A 4 -5.76 -9.66 -14.31
C ALA A 4 -5.65 -10.44 -12.98
N ILE A 5 -6.41 -10.06 -11.96
CA ILE A 5 -6.38 -10.75 -10.67
C ILE A 5 -7.01 -12.15 -10.77
N LYS A 6 -6.57 -13.07 -9.93
CA LYS A 6 -7.13 -14.42 -9.86
C LYS A 6 -8.64 -14.38 -9.59
N PRO A 7 -9.43 -15.34 -10.10
CA PRO A 7 -10.83 -15.49 -9.69
C PRO A 7 -10.94 -15.54 -8.16
N TRP A 8 -11.97 -14.89 -7.62
CA TRP A 8 -12.22 -14.75 -6.17
C TRP A 8 -11.15 -13.95 -5.42
N GLY A 9 -10.26 -13.26 -6.15
CA GLY A 9 -9.22 -12.41 -5.55
C GLY A 9 -9.77 -11.07 -5.06
N ASN A 10 -9.07 -10.50 -4.07
CA ASN A 10 -9.40 -9.20 -3.49
C ASN A 10 -8.38 -8.15 -3.92
N ILE A 11 -8.85 -6.94 -4.16
CA ILE A 11 -8.04 -5.76 -4.44
C ILE A 11 -8.26 -4.77 -3.30
N ALA A 12 -7.21 -4.41 -2.59
CA ALA A 12 -7.25 -3.38 -1.56
C ALA A 12 -6.97 -2.00 -2.19
N ALA A 13 -7.95 -1.10 -2.12
CA ALA A 13 -7.80 0.30 -2.51
C ALA A 13 -7.43 1.13 -1.27
N CYS A 14 -6.14 1.40 -1.08
CA CYS A 14 -5.60 2.02 0.14
C CYS A 14 -5.00 3.41 -0.07
N GLY A 15 -5.07 3.96 -1.28
CA GLY A 15 -4.53 5.29 -1.57
C GLY A 15 -4.86 5.77 -2.98
N LEU A 16 -4.61 7.05 -3.23
CA LEU A 16 -4.97 7.73 -4.47
C LEU A 16 -3.83 8.58 -5.07
N ALA A 17 -2.58 8.27 -4.73
CA ALA A 17 -1.41 9.01 -5.24
C ALA A 17 -1.31 8.98 -6.78
N GLY A 18 -1.82 7.94 -7.43
CA GLY A 18 -1.91 7.84 -8.90
C GLY A 18 -3.16 8.47 -9.50
N GLY A 19 -4.03 9.10 -8.70
CA GLY A 19 -5.30 9.70 -9.10
C GLY A 19 -6.52 9.03 -8.49
N ILE A 20 -7.68 9.66 -8.64
CA ILE A 20 -8.96 9.23 -8.05
C ILE A 20 -9.82 8.40 -9.01
N GLY A 21 -9.43 8.30 -10.27
CA GLY A 21 -10.23 7.67 -11.31
C GLY A 21 -10.18 6.15 -11.24
N LEU A 22 -11.35 5.50 -11.25
CA LEU A 22 -11.48 4.06 -11.36
C LEU A 22 -12.04 3.68 -12.75
N LYS A 23 -11.14 3.29 -13.66
CA LYS A 23 -11.53 2.84 -15.01
C LYS A 23 -11.69 1.32 -15.02
N THR A 24 -12.91 0.83 -14.86
CA THR A 24 -13.25 -0.60 -14.91
C THR A 24 -14.71 -0.78 -15.34
N THR A 25 -15.11 -2.04 -15.54
CA THR A 25 -16.48 -2.46 -15.78
C THR A 25 -16.93 -3.40 -14.67
N VAL A 26 -18.21 -3.76 -14.63
CA VAL A 26 -18.73 -4.74 -13.68
C VAL A 26 -18.32 -6.19 -13.99
N MET A 27 -17.81 -6.44 -15.20
CA MET A 27 -17.48 -7.79 -15.69
C MET A 27 -16.55 -8.59 -14.77
N PRO A 28 -15.39 -8.07 -14.31
CA PRO A 28 -14.51 -8.82 -13.41
C PRO A 28 -15.20 -9.22 -12.11
N PHE A 29 -16.07 -8.36 -11.59
CA PHE A 29 -16.81 -8.62 -10.35
C PHE A 29 -17.82 -9.75 -10.52
N ILE A 30 -18.60 -9.74 -11.62
CA ILE A 30 -19.66 -10.72 -11.87
C ILE A 30 -19.10 -12.07 -12.30
N ILE A 31 -18.25 -12.11 -13.34
CA ILE A 31 -17.84 -13.38 -13.97
C ILE A 31 -16.61 -14.01 -13.29
N ARG A 32 -15.89 -13.27 -12.45
CA ARG A 32 -14.68 -13.75 -11.78
C ARG A 32 -14.76 -13.67 -10.26
N GLY A 33 -15.85 -13.12 -9.70
CA GLY A 33 -16.01 -12.96 -8.25
C GLY A 33 -14.94 -12.09 -7.60
N VAL A 34 -14.31 -11.17 -8.35
CA VAL A 34 -13.28 -10.27 -7.82
C VAL A 34 -13.95 -9.26 -6.90
N SER A 35 -13.27 -8.90 -5.80
CA SER A 35 -13.71 -7.85 -4.89
C SER A 35 -12.77 -6.65 -4.94
N LEU A 36 -13.33 -5.44 -4.88
CA LEU A 36 -12.60 -4.19 -4.65
C LEU A 36 -12.99 -3.67 -3.26
N ILE A 37 -12.03 -3.59 -2.37
CA ILE A 37 -12.24 -3.27 -0.94
C ILE A 37 -11.53 -1.96 -0.63
N GLY A 38 -12.29 -0.96 -0.17
CA GLY A 38 -11.73 0.29 0.34
C GLY A 38 -11.05 0.07 1.69
N ILE A 39 -9.85 0.63 1.85
CA ILE A 39 -9.09 0.58 3.10
C ILE A 39 -8.96 1.99 3.65
N ASP A 40 -9.83 2.34 4.59
CA ASP A 40 -9.74 3.61 5.32
C ASP A 40 -8.81 3.45 6.52
N SER A 41 -7.51 3.43 6.26
CA SER A 41 -6.51 3.21 7.30
C SER A 41 -6.43 4.34 8.35
N PRO A 42 -6.61 5.63 8.01
CA PRO A 42 -6.60 6.70 8.99
C PRO A 42 -7.70 6.57 10.05
N MET A 43 -8.90 6.18 9.63
CA MET A 43 -10.07 6.05 10.50
C MET A 43 -10.26 4.65 11.09
N CYS A 44 -9.28 3.76 10.89
CA CYS A 44 -9.34 2.40 11.45
C CYS A 44 -9.47 2.46 12.97
N PRO A 45 -10.52 1.86 13.57
CA PRO A 45 -10.72 1.84 15.02
C PRO A 45 -9.51 1.28 15.77
N TYR A 46 -9.13 1.92 16.87
CA TYR A 46 -7.94 1.57 17.64
C TYR A 46 -7.89 0.07 18.06
N PRO A 47 -8.99 -0.55 18.54
CA PRO A 47 -8.98 -1.97 18.89
C PRO A 47 -8.63 -2.88 17.69
N ILE A 48 -9.05 -2.52 16.47
CA ILE A 48 -8.69 -3.27 15.26
C ILE A 48 -7.20 -3.11 14.96
N ARG A 49 -6.66 -1.90 15.11
CA ARG A 49 -5.22 -1.65 14.93
C ARG A 49 -4.39 -2.48 15.91
N GLU A 50 -4.78 -2.55 17.17
CA GLU A 50 -4.10 -3.37 18.21
C GLU A 50 -4.08 -4.86 17.86
N LEU A 51 -5.11 -5.37 17.20
CA LEU A 51 -5.15 -6.76 16.74
C LEU A 51 -4.27 -7.01 15.51
N ILE A 52 -4.10 -6.01 14.63
CA ILE A 52 -3.36 -6.17 13.37
C ILE A 52 -1.85 -6.08 13.59
N TRP A 53 -1.36 -5.15 14.41
CA TRP A 53 0.07 -4.94 14.59
C TRP A 53 0.86 -6.18 15.06
N PRO A 54 0.39 -6.96 16.05
CA PRO A 54 1.05 -8.20 16.43
C PRO A 54 1.12 -9.22 15.28
N LYS A 55 0.07 -9.29 14.46
CA LYS A 55 0.04 -10.19 13.30
C LYS A 55 1.05 -9.77 12.23
N LEU A 56 1.16 -8.47 11.95
CA LEU A 56 2.17 -7.93 11.05
C LEU A 56 3.60 -8.15 11.56
N ALA A 57 3.78 -8.17 12.88
CA ALA A 57 5.09 -8.45 13.49
C ALA A 57 5.47 -9.94 13.46
N ALA A 58 4.50 -10.84 13.29
CA ALA A 58 4.67 -12.30 13.35
C ALA A 58 4.22 -12.98 12.05
N GLU A 59 3.01 -13.56 12.06
CA GLU A 59 2.52 -14.45 10.99
C GLU A 59 2.36 -13.77 9.62
N TRP A 60 2.08 -12.46 9.59
CA TRP A 60 1.91 -11.68 8.37
C TRP A 60 3.14 -10.86 7.99
N LYS A 61 4.24 -11.06 8.70
CA LYS A 61 5.49 -10.35 8.40
C LYS A 61 5.99 -10.73 7.00
N PRO A 62 6.20 -9.74 6.10
CA PRO A 62 6.76 -10.03 4.79
C PRO A 62 8.14 -10.68 4.90
N ALA A 63 8.37 -11.79 4.18
CA ALA A 63 9.65 -12.50 4.19
C ALA A 63 10.83 -11.62 3.75
N ASN A 64 10.57 -10.68 2.82
CA ASN A 64 11.58 -9.80 2.24
C ASN A 64 11.39 -8.34 2.70
N LEU A 65 11.11 -8.11 3.99
CA LEU A 65 10.87 -6.77 4.52
C LEU A 65 12.02 -5.80 4.19
N GLU A 66 13.26 -6.25 4.29
CA GLU A 66 14.44 -5.44 3.99
C GLU A 66 14.51 -4.98 2.52
N SER A 67 13.96 -5.74 1.59
CA SER A 67 13.92 -5.34 0.18
C SER A 67 12.96 -4.18 -0.11
N ILE A 68 12.05 -3.90 0.83
CA ILE A 68 11.12 -2.76 0.74
C ILE A 68 11.84 -1.47 1.13
N ARG A 69 12.86 -1.56 1.99
CA ARG A 69 13.69 -0.42 2.38
C ARG A 69 14.64 -0.04 1.24
N ASN A 70 14.34 1.06 0.57
CA ASN A 70 15.18 1.57 -0.53
C ASN A 70 16.52 2.11 0.00
N ARG A 71 16.46 2.99 0.98
CA ARG A 71 17.65 3.61 1.61
C ARG A 71 17.35 4.15 3.01
N ILE A 72 18.42 4.42 3.74
CA ILE A 72 18.41 5.16 5.00
C ILE A 72 19.05 6.52 4.71
N VAL A 73 18.52 7.59 5.28
CA VAL A 73 18.94 8.98 5.06
C VAL A 73 18.88 9.77 6.36
N GLY A 74 19.63 10.87 6.44
CA GLY A 74 19.52 11.84 7.52
C GLY A 74 18.40 12.87 7.31
N LEU A 75 18.14 13.71 8.30
CA LEU A 75 17.13 14.77 8.21
C LEU A 75 17.49 15.79 7.12
N ASP A 76 18.76 16.08 6.91
CA ASP A 76 19.22 17.09 5.96
C ASP A 76 18.95 16.69 4.50
N ASP A 77 18.79 15.38 4.23
CA ASP A 77 18.52 14.86 2.89
C ASP A 77 17.04 14.96 2.48
N LEU A 78 16.13 15.34 3.40
CA LEU A 78 14.68 15.28 3.17
C LEU A 78 14.22 16.21 2.05
N GLY A 79 14.87 17.35 1.84
CA GLY A 79 14.52 18.28 0.77
C GLY A 79 14.53 17.64 -0.61
N ASP A 80 15.62 16.96 -0.95
CA ASP A 80 15.79 16.27 -2.23
C ASP A 80 14.84 15.08 -2.36
N ILE A 81 14.60 14.37 -1.24
CA ILE A 81 13.69 13.23 -1.21
C ILE A 81 12.26 13.66 -1.52
N PHE A 82 11.78 14.73 -0.93
CA PHE A 82 10.42 15.24 -1.17
C PHE A 82 10.23 15.62 -2.63
N GLY A 83 11.22 16.25 -3.26
CA GLY A 83 11.21 16.52 -4.69
C GLY A 83 10.98 15.25 -5.51
N GLY A 84 11.76 14.20 -5.26
CA GLY A 84 11.63 12.91 -5.93
C GLY A 84 10.29 12.20 -5.68
N MET A 85 9.74 12.33 -4.47
CA MET A 85 8.42 11.77 -4.14
C MET A 85 7.29 12.48 -4.90
N LEU A 86 7.33 13.80 -4.99
CA LEU A 86 6.33 14.60 -5.74
C LEU A 86 6.36 14.29 -7.23
N GLU A 87 7.53 13.95 -7.76
CA GLU A 87 7.69 13.52 -9.15
C GLU A 87 7.34 12.04 -9.41
N GLY A 88 6.93 11.29 -8.37
CA GLY A 88 6.60 9.88 -8.47
C GLY A 88 7.81 8.96 -8.71
N LYS A 89 9.02 9.41 -8.42
CA LYS A 89 10.27 8.67 -8.63
C LYS A 89 10.68 7.79 -7.45
N SER A 90 9.96 7.84 -6.33
CA SER A 90 10.26 7.05 -5.15
C SER A 90 9.74 5.63 -5.28
N LEU A 91 10.59 4.64 -5.07
CA LEU A 91 10.24 3.22 -5.00
C LEU A 91 10.61 2.67 -3.62
N GLY A 92 9.68 1.95 -3.01
CA GLY A 92 9.91 1.35 -1.69
C GLY A 92 9.81 2.35 -0.54
N ARG A 93 10.46 2.04 0.57
CA ARG A 93 10.45 2.83 1.81
C ARG A 93 11.79 3.52 2.02
N ILE A 94 11.75 4.82 2.28
CA ILE A 94 12.91 5.59 2.75
C ILE A 94 12.78 5.70 4.27
N VAL A 95 13.82 5.33 5.00
CA VAL A 95 13.90 5.42 6.46
C VAL A 95 14.75 6.61 6.82
N VAL A 96 14.29 7.44 7.75
CA VAL A 96 15.04 8.58 8.28
C VAL A 96 15.67 8.17 9.60
N GLU A 97 16.97 8.32 9.70
CA GLU A 97 17.73 8.15 10.95
C GLU A 97 17.84 9.51 11.66
N LEU A 98 17.50 9.53 12.95
CA LEU A 98 17.50 10.75 13.79
C LEU A 98 18.75 10.85 14.62
#